data_b67675d039b446b6154a529876dc9767
#
_entry.id   b67675d039b446b6154a529876dc9767
#
_cell.length_a   1.000
_cell.length_b   1.000
_cell.length_c   1.000
_cell.angle_alpha   90.00
_cell.angle_beta   90.00
_cell.angle_gamma   90.00
#
_symmetry.space_group_name_H-M   'P 1'
#
loop_
_entity.id
_entity.type
_entity.pdbx_description
1 polymer ?
#
loop_
_entity_poly.entity_id
_entity_poly.type
_entity_poly.pdbx_seq_one_letter_code
_entity_poly.pdbx_strand_id
1 'polypeptide(L)'
;MLNNDLIVLVNDPIINAMKSIDSGLYKIAIAVDNNQKVVGTITDGDIRRGLLNGNSLQSPIREIMNKDFKFIRAHEDINKAKEILNKSQSPVRHLPVLDDLGKLQDLLVGNIKLLRNKNNSVLIMAGGQGKRLRPYTDECPKPMIKVNEIPILEIILKNC
;
A
#
# COMPACT_ATOMS: atom_id res chain seq x y z
N MET A 1 0.62 -5.52 8.62
CA MET A 1 2.07 -5.50 8.30
C MET A 1 2.21 -4.97 6.90
N LEU A 2 3.04 -3.92 6.69
CA LEU A 2 3.47 -3.55 5.36
C LEU A 2 4.10 -4.79 4.73
N ASN A 3 3.61 -5.19 3.56
CA ASN A 3 4.12 -6.35 2.85
C ASN A 3 5.60 -6.11 2.55
N ASN A 4 6.48 -7.05 2.89
CA ASN A 4 7.92 -6.95 2.57
C ASN A 4 8.16 -6.77 1.06
N ASP A 5 7.16 -7.08 0.24
CA ASP A 5 7.20 -6.93 -1.23
C ASP A 5 7.29 -5.47 -1.71
N LEU A 6 7.02 -4.50 -0.82
CA LEU A 6 7.07 -3.07 -1.15
C LEU A 6 8.49 -2.49 -1.12
N ILE A 7 9.41 -3.11 -0.35
CA ILE A 7 10.74 -2.58 -0.05
C ILE A 7 11.78 -3.25 -0.93
N VAL A 8 12.66 -2.44 -1.51
CA VAL A 8 13.81 -2.90 -2.33
C VAL A 8 15.08 -2.20 -1.86
N LEU A 9 16.23 -2.88 -1.97
CA LEU A 9 17.52 -2.26 -1.64
C LEU A 9 17.97 -1.35 -2.79
N VAL A 10 18.57 -0.22 -2.44
CA VAL A 10 19.05 0.79 -3.40
C VAL A 10 20.07 0.24 -4.42
N ASN A 11 20.79 -0.81 -4.05
CA ASN A 11 21.76 -1.48 -4.90
C ASN A 11 21.22 -2.71 -5.66
N ASP A 12 19.95 -3.08 -5.40
CA ASP A 12 19.31 -4.16 -6.15
C ASP A 12 19.16 -3.79 -7.62
N PRO A 13 19.13 -4.79 -8.51
CA PRO A 13 18.85 -4.56 -9.92
C PRO A 13 17.41 -4.07 -10.14
N ILE A 14 17.19 -3.26 -11.18
CA ILE A 14 15.90 -2.69 -11.57
C ILE A 14 14.81 -3.76 -11.70
N ILE A 15 15.18 -4.96 -12.17
CA ILE A 15 14.23 -6.08 -12.28
C ILE A 15 13.56 -6.44 -10.95
N ASN A 16 14.24 -6.25 -9.81
CA ASN A 16 13.64 -6.51 -8.48
C ASN A 16 12.57 -5.47 -8.15
N ALA A 17 12.81 -4.18 -8.43
CA ALA A 17 11.79 -3.15 -8.28
C ALA A 17 10.59 -3.41 -9.19
N MET A 18 10.82 -3.85 -10.43
CA MET A 18 9.76 -4.20 -11.37
C MET A 18 8.88 -5.34 -10.86
N LYS A 19 9.50 -6.41 -10.32
CA LYS A 19 8.76 -7.53 -9.70
C LYS A 19 7.96 -7.07 -8.48
N SER A 20 8.55 -6.25 -7.61
CA SER A 20 7.90 -5.67 -6.43
C SER A 20 6.66 -4.84 -6.83
N ILE A 21 6.78 -4.01 -7.86
CA ILE A 21 5.66 -3.20 -8.37
C ILE A 21 4.57 -4.07 -9.01
N ASP A 22 4.96 -5.11 -9.74
CA ASP A 22 4.00 -6.00 -10.42
C ASP A 22 3.18 -6.81 -9.43
N SER A 23 3.83 -7.44 -8.45
CA SER A 23 3.17 -8.22 -7.39
C SER A 23 2.46 -7.34 -6.34
N GLY A 24 2.92 -6.10 -6.15
CA GLY A 24 2.44 -5.19 -5.11
C GLY A 24 1.08 -4.54 -5.43
N LEU A 25 0.26 -4.37 -4.40
CA LEU A 25 -1.06 -3.72 -4.51
C LEU A 25 -0.96 -2.23 -4.89
N TYR A 26 0.15 -1.58 -4.53
CA TYR A 26 0.26 -0.11 -4.59
C TYR A 26 0.96 0.41 -5.83
N LYS A 27 1.48 -0.49 -6.68
CA LYS A 27 2.18 -0.14 -7.92
C LYS A 27 3.31 0.89 -7.73
N ILE A 28 4.02 0.76 -6.63
CA ILE A 28 5.21 1.52 -6.24
C ILE A 28 6.16 0.61 -5.48
N ALA A 29 7.47 0.85 -5.57
CA ALA A 29 8.47 0.28 -4.68
C ALA A 29 9.18 1.39 -3.91
N ILE A 30 9.60 1.08 -2.68
CA ILE A 30 10.30 2.00 -1.77
C ILE A 30 11.75 1.55 -1.67
N ALA A 31 12.68 2.38 -2.14
CA ALA A 31 14.10 2.11 -2.07
C ALA A 31 14.65 2.47 -0.69
N VAL A 32 15.35 1.51 -0.07
CA VAL A 32 16.02 1.70 1.22
C VAL A 32 17.53 1.44 1.10
N ASP A 33 18.28 2.07 1.99
CA ASP A 33 19.71 1.78 2.18
C ASP A 33 19.95 0.54 3.08
N ASN A 34 21.20 0.21 3.35
CA ASN A 34 21.58 -0.91 4.21
C ASN A 34 21.12 -0.75 5.67
N ASN A 35 20.78 0.47 6.10
CA ASN A 35 20.25 0.78 7.43
C ASN A 35 18.71 0.78 7.45
N GLN A 36 18.06 0.33 6.36
CA GLN A 36 16.59 0.34 6.17
C GLN A 36 16.00 1.76 6.14
N LYS A 37 16.81 2.78 5.89
CA LYS A 37 16.33 4.15 5.72
C LYS A 37 15.83 4.35 4.29
N VAL A 38 14.67 4.97 4.14
CA VAL A 38 14.10 5.29 2.84
C VAL A 38 14.94 6.37 2.14
N VAL A 39 15.40 6.07 0.94
CA VAL A 39 16.24 6.95 0.11
C VAL A 39 15.63 7.30 -1.23
N GLY A 40 14.52 6.67 -1.61
CA GLY A 40 13.81 6.96 -2.84
C GLY A 40 12.53 6.16 -3.02
N THR A 41 11.80 6.52 -4.07
CA THR A 41 10.62 5.78 -4.52
C THR A 41 10.78 5.41 -6.00
N ILE A 42 10.15 4.31 -6.41
CA ILE A 42 10.20 3.83 -7.79
C ILE A 42 8.80 3.49 -8.26
N THR A 43 8.41 3.98 -9.43
CA THR A 43 7.17 3.66 -10.13
C THR A 43 7.47 3.05 -11.50
N ASP A 44 6.47 2.48 -12.18
CA ASP A 44 6.61 2.04 -13.58
C ASP A 44 7.13 3.15 -14.50
N GLY A 45 6.73 4.40 -14.23
CA GLY A 45 7.22 5.56 -14.98
C GLY A 45 8.72 5.80 -14.83
N ASP A 46 9.26 5.56 -13.62
CA ASP A 46 10.70 5.72 -13.36
C ASP A 46 11.49 4.61 -14.05
N ILE A 47 11.03 3.36 -13.99
CA ILE A 47 11.62 2.23 -14.68
C ILE A 47 11.65 2.50 -16.19
N ARG A 48 10.51 2.86 -16.78
CA ARG A 48 10.41 3.13 -18.20
C ARG A 48 11.36 4.26 -18.65
N ARG A 49 11.40 5.36 -17.91
CA ARG A 49 12.34 6.47 -18.20
C ARG A 49 13.79 6.03 -18.07
N GLY A 50 14.12 5.25 -17.04
CA GLY A 50 15.46 4.71 -16.86
C GLY A 50 15.92 3.85 -18.05
N LEU A 51 15.08 2.93 -18.50
CA LEU A 51 15.37 2.08 -19.66
C LEU A 51 15.52 2.89 -20.96
N LEU A 52 14.69 3.90 -21.18
CA LEU A 52 14.81 4.81 -22.34
C LEU A 52 16.10 5.63 -22.30
N ASN A 53 16.63 5.93 -21.11
CA ASN A 53 17.89 6.62 -20.90
C ASN A 53 19.13 5.70 -20.94
N GLY A 54 18.97 4.43 -21.34
CA GLY A 54 20.07 3.51 -21.55
C GLY A 54 20.42 2.60 -20.36
N ASN A 55 19.67 2.68 -19.26
CA ASN A 55 19.82 1.70 -18.18
C ASN A 55 19.32 0.32 -18.62
N SER A 56 19.90 -0.74 -18.07
CA SER A 56 19.44 -2.12 -18.25
C SER A 56 18.64 -2.59 -17.05
N LEU A 57 17.92 -3.70 -17.17
CA LEU A 57 17.22 -4.32 -16.04
C LEU A 57 18.17 -4.79 -14.92
N GLN A 58 19.47 -4.90 -15.21
CA GLN A 58 20.52 -5.27 -14.25
C GLN A 58 21.19 -4.02 -13.62
N SER A 59 20.93 -2.82 -14.12
CA SER A 59 21.40 -1.57 -13.50
C SER A 59 20.84 -1.41 -12.09
N PRO A 60 21.58 -0.81 -11.15
CA PRO A 60 21.10 -0.64 -9.78
C PRO A 60 19.98 0.40 -9.70
N ILE A 61 19.03 0.15 -8.80
CA ILE A 61 17.84 0.98 -8.56
C ILE A 61 18.19 2.46 -8.32
N ARG A 62 19.32 2.75 -7.67
CA ARG A 62 19.76 4.12 -7.38
C ARG A 62 19.88 5.02 -8.61
N GLU A 63 20.01 4.45 -9.80
CA GLU A 63 20.16 5.21 -11.06
C GLU A 63 18.81 5.74 -11.59
N ILE A 64 17.70 5.07 -11.21
CA ILE A 64 16.37 5.40 -11.74
C ILE A 64 15.40 5.91 -10.69
N MET A 65 15.68 5.69 -9.38
CA MET A 65 14.76 6.05 -8.31
C MET A 65 14.55 7.56 -8.23
N ASN A 66 13.34 7.96 -7.86
CA ASN A 66 13.03 9.35 -7.52
C ASN A 66 13.59 9.66 -6.11
N LYS A 67 14.62 10.50 -6.05
CA LYS A 67 15.26 10.96 -4.80
C LYS A 67 14.53 12.14 -4.16
N ASP A 68 13.78 12.92 -4.95
CA ASP A 68 12.96 14.05 -4.48
C ASP A 68 11.53 13.60 -4.19
N PHE A 69 11.38 12.46 -3.51
CA PHE A 69 10.07 11.97 -3.12
C PHE A 69 9.51 12.76 -1.94
N LYS A 70 8.18 12.93 -1.93
CA LYS A 70 7.48 13.56 -0.80
C LYS A 70 7.19 12.51 0.26
N PHE A 71 7.26 12.89 1.53
CA PHE A 71 6.97 12.03 2.67
C PHE A 71 6.42 12.86 3.83
N ILE A 72 5.88 12.20 4.84
CA ILE A 72 5.56 12.77 6.14
C ILE A 72 6.22 11.97 7.26
N ARG A 73 6.40 12.61 8.42
CA ARG A 73 6.81 11.90 9.64
C ARG A 73 5.59 11.30 10.33
N ALA A 74 5.81 10.18 11.04
CA ALA A 74 4.74 9.46 11.73
C ALA A 74 4.00 10.27 12.81
N HIS A 75 4.70 11.25 13.42
CA HIS A 75 4.14 12.16 14.42
C HIS A 75 3.46 13.40 13.82
N GLU A 76 3.55 13.60 12.50
CA GLU A 76 2.94 14.76 11.84
C GLU A 76 1.44 14.56 11.59
N ASP A 77 0.68 15.67 11.58
CA ASP A 77 -0.77 15.65 11.37
C ASP A 77 -1.10 15.16 9.94
N ILE A 78 -2.14 14.34 9.87
CA ILE A 78 -2.72 13.85 8.60
C ILE A 78 -3.13 15.00 7.66
N ASN A 79 -3.47 16.17 8.21
CA ASN A 79 -3.82 17.34 7.41
C ASN A 79 -2.63 17.84 6.58
N LYS A 80 -1.39 17.69 7.08
CA LYS A 80 -0.19 17.99 6.32
C LYS A 80 -0.04 17.05 5.12
N ALA A 81 -0.36 15.76 5.29
CA ALA A 81 -0.39 14.82 4.18
C ALA A 81 -1.37 15.24 3.09
N LYS A 82 -2.58 15.68 3.50
CA LYS A 82 -3.60 16.21 2.57
C LYS A 82 -3.10 17.42 1.80
N GLU A 83 -2.43 18.33 2.48
CA GLU A 83 -1.84 19.51 1.83
C GLU A 83 -0.78 19.13 0.79
N ILE A 84 0.13 18.20 1.12
CA ILE A 84 1.17 17.74 0.21
C ILE A 84 0.54 17.09 -1.02
N LEU A 85 -0.46 16.21 -0.81
CA LEU A 85 -1.16 15.51 -1.89
C LEU A 85 -1.97 16.46 -2.79
N ASN A 86 -2.57 17.52 -2.22
CA ASN A 86 -3.41 18.48 -2.95
C ASN A 86 -2.60 19.59 -3.65
N LYS A 87 -1.46 20.02 -3.07
CA LYS A 87 -0.62 21.09 -3.63
C LYS A 87 0.33 20.63 -4.73
N SER A 88 0.52 19.33 -4.90
CA SER A 88 1.38 18.77 -5.91
C SER A 88 0.78 18.99 -7.30
N GLN A 89 1.48 19.70 -8.19
CA GLN A 89 1.13 19.87 -9.61
C GLN A 89 1.20 18.53 -10.37
N SER A 90 1.94 17.56 -9.84
CA SER A 90 1.94 16.16 -10.29
C SER A 90 1.09 15.34 -9.31
N PRO A 91 0.24 14.44 -9.78
CA PRO A 91 -0.57 13.63 -8.89
C PRO A 91 0.33 12.70 -8.05
N VAL A 92 0.78 13.20 -6.88
CA VAL A 92 1.43 12.36 -5.87
C VAL A 92 0.37 11.37 -5.40
N ARG A 93 0.51 10.12 -5.84
CA ARG A 93 -0.45 9.07 -5.47
C ARG A 93 -0.03 8.30 -4.23
N HIS A 94 1.23 8.41 -3.85
CA HIS A 94 1.84 7.64 -2.77
C HIS A 94 2.68 8.57 -1.91
N LEU A 95 2.46 8.55 -0.60
CA LEU A 95 3.19 9.38 0.35
C LEU A 95 3.73 8.48 1.47
N PRO A 96 5.02 8.13 1.48
CA PRO A 96 5.63 7.38 2.54
C PRO A 96 5.49 8.09 3.89
N VAL A 97 5.19 7.33 4.94
CA VAL A 97 5.21 7.76 6.33
C VAL A 97 6.48 7.20 6.96
N LEU A 98 7.34 8.07 7.44
CA LEU A 98 8.63 7.69 7.99
C LEU A 98 8.67 7.88 9.51
N ASP A 99 9.37 7.00 10.20
CA ASP A 99 9.72 7.20 11.60
C ASP A 99 10.83 8.26 11.76
N ASP A 100 11.24 8.53 13.00
CA ASP A 100 12.28 9.53 13.31
C ASP A 100 13.65 9.10 12.79
N LEU A 101 13.88 7.81 12.56
CA LEU A 101 15.12 7.28 12.00
C LEU A 101 15.09 7.27 10.45
N GLY A 102 13.96 7.65 9.83
CA GLY A 102 13.78 7.67 8.38
C GLY A 102 13.42 6.32 7.79
N LYS A 103 13.00 5.34 8.60
CA LYS A 103 12.51 4.05 8.13
C LYS A 103 11.04 4.14 7.76
N LEU A 104 10.63 3.30 6.82
CA LEU A 104 9.24 3.22 6.39
C LEU A 104 8.37 2.65 7.50
N GLN A 105 7.39 3.41 7.96
CA GLN A 105 6.39 2.98 8.94
C GLN A 105 5.04 2.69 8.30
N ASP A 106 4.66 3.47 7.27
CA ASP A 106 3.39 3.32 6.57
C ASP A 106 3.45 3.93 5.16
N LEU A 107 2.43 3.71 4.35
CA LEU A 107 2.27 4.31 3.02
C LEU A 107 0.86 4.88 2.88
N LEU A 108 0.74 6.17 2.63
CA LEU A 108 -0.52 6.81 2.28
C LEU A 108 -0.71 6.75 0.77
N VAL A 109 -1.88 6.28 0.34
CA VAL A 109 -2.25 6.19 -1.08
C VAL A 109 -3.33 7.21 -1.40
N GLY A 110 -3.26 7.84 -2.56
CA GLY A 110 -4.16 8.91 -3.01
C GLY A 110 -5.64 8.61 -2.78
N ASN A 111 -6.40 9.60 -2.33
CA ASN A 111 -7.69 9.61 -1.64
C ASN A 111 -7.62 9.16 -0.17
N ILE A 112 -6.44 9.28 0.44
CA ILE A 112 -6.17 9.09 1.88
C ILE A 112 -6.91 7.88 2.47
N LYS A 113 -6.62 6.70 1.95
CA LYS A 113 -6.82 5.48 2.71
C LYS A 113 -5.54 5.25 3.51
N LEU A 114 -5.57 5.59 4.79
CA LEU A 114 -4.54 5.18 5.74
C LEU A 114 -4.52 3.66 5.77
N LEU A 115 -3.41 3.07 5.33
CA LEU A 115 -3.14 1.64 5.47
C LEU A 115 -2.58 1.33 6.87
N ARG A 116 -2.91 2.16 7.85
CA ARG A 116 -2.56 1.86 9.23
C ARG A 116 -3.19 0.54 9.61
N ASN A 117 -2.36 -0.39 10.10
CA ASN A 117 -2.80 -1.40 11.05
C ASN A 117 -3.32 -0.65 12.29
N LYS A 118 -4.53 -0.13 12.17
CA LYS A 118 -5.23 0.38 13.34
C LYS A 118 -5.72 -0.87 14.05
N ASN A 119 -5.34 -1.04 15.30
CA ASN A 119 -6.02 -1.94 16.24
C ASN A 119 -7.43 -1.38 16.48
N ASN A 120 -8.22 -1.30 15.43
CA ASN A 120 -9.61 -0.88 15.52
C ASN A 120 -10.44 -2.09 15.92
N SER A 121 -11.18 -1.99 17.01
CA SER A 121 -12.23 -2.95 17.31
C SER A 121 -13.34 -2.79 16.28
N VAL A 122 -13.73 -3.87 15.62
CA VAL A 122 -14.85 -3.90 14.67
C VAL A 122 -16.04 -4.53 15.38
N LEU A 123 -17.12 -3.77 15.55
CA LEU A 123 -18.39 -4.30 16.03
C LEU A 123 -19.26 -4.68 14.83
N ILE A 124 -19.49 -5.98 14.64
CA ILE A 124 -20.35 -6.49 13.56
C ILE A 124 -21.74 -6.76 14.14
N MET A 125 -22.73 -6.01 13.69
CA MET A 125 -24.14 -6.26 14.01
C MET A 125 -24.65 -7.39 13.09
N ALA A 126 -24.61 -8.62 13.58
CA ALA A 126 -25.03 -9.82 12.87
C ALA A 126 -26.40 -10.36 13.33
N GLY A 127 -27.15 -9.59 14.11
CA GLY A 127 -28.48 -9.94 14.62
C GLY A 127 -29.57 -9.75 13.58
N GLY A 128 -30.30 -10.81 13.30
CA GLY A 128 -31.49 -10.76 12.42
C GLY A 128 -31.85 -12.12 11.87
N GLN A 129 -33.15 -12.44 11.85
CA GLN A 129 -33.65 -13.75 11.41
C GLN A 129 -33.52 -14.03 9.91
N GLY A 130 -32.97 -13.07 9.12
CA GLY A 130 -32.74 -13.25 7.68
C GLY A 130 -34.00 -13.57 6.84
N LYS A 131 -35.20 -13.24 7.30
CA LYS A 131 -36.49 -13.65 6.71
C LYS A 131 -36.62 -13.42 5.19
N ARG A 132 -35.94 -12.36 4.67
CA ARG A 132 -35.95 -12.03 3.23
C ARG A 132 -35.08 -12.94 2.37
N LEU A 133 -34.23 -13.75 2.99
CA LEU A 133 -33.30 -14.67 2.31
C LEU A 133 -33.68 -16.14 2.52
N ARG A 134 -34.90 -16.42 2.98
CA ARG A 134 -35.42 -17.79 3.00
C ARG A 134 -35.53 -18.36 1.59
N PRO A 135 -35.25 -19.64 1.40
CA PRO A 135 -34.96 -20.68 2.41
C PRO A 135 -33.52 -20.76 2.89
N TYR A 136 -32.57 -19.96 2.33
CA TYR A 136 -31.13 -20.03 2.65
C TYR A 136 -30.81 -19.73 4.13
N THR A 137 -31.70 -19.04 4.84
CA THR A 137 -31.52 -18.65 6.24
C THR A 137 -32.32 -19.51 7.21
N ASP A 138 -32.95 -20.58 6.77
CA ASP A 138 -33.74 -21.45 7.65
C ASP A 138 -32.83 -22.28 8.58
N GLU A 139 -31.68 -22.74 8.08
CA GLU A 139 -30.69 -23.52 8.84
C GLU A 139 -29.32 -22.80 9.00
N CYS A 140 -29.14 -21.67 8.33
CA CYS A 140 -27.86 -20.95 8.33
C CYS A 140 -28.07 -19.46 8.62
N PRO A 141 -27.43 -18.89 9.66
CA PRO A 141 -27.50 -17.46 9.91
C PRO A 141 -27.00 -16.65 8.71
N LYS A 142 -27.68 -15.54 8.37
CA LYS A 142 -27.33 -14.69 7.23
C LYS A 142 -25.84 -14.38 7.08
N PRO A 143 -25.07 -14.05 8.14
CA PRO A 143 -23.64 -13.77 8.01
C PRO A 143 -22.80 -14.98 7.60
N MET A 144 -23.33 -16.20 7.81
CA MET A 144 -22.65 -17.46 7.51
C MET A 144 -23.03 -18.04 6.14
N ILE A 145 -23.99 -17.42 5.43
CA ILE A 145 -24.29 -17.78 4.04
C ILE A 145 -23.03 -17.58 3.19
N LYS A 146 -22.71 -18.58 2.38
CA LYS A 146 -21.52 -18.55 1.54
C LYS A 146 -21.79 -17.91 0.19
N VAL A 147 -20.87 -17.07 -0.26
CA VAL A 147 -20.77 -16.57 -1.62
C VAL A 147 -19.44 -17.05 -2.18
N ASN A 148 -19.46 -17.85 -3.25
CA ASN A 148 -18.27 -18.50 -3.80
C ASN A 148 -17.46 -19.25 -2.72
N GLU A 149 -18.13 -20.11 -1.94
CA GLU A 149 -17.56 -20.91 -0.85
C GLU A 149 -17.06 -20.11 0.38
N ILE A 150 -17.13 -18.80 0.37
CA ILE A 150 -16.65 -17.91 1.46
C ILE A 150 -17.86 -17.33 2.21
N PRO A 151 -17.95 -17.45 3.55
CA PRO A 151 -19.00 -16.81 4.34
C PRO A 151 -19.01 -15.28 4.18
N ILE A 152 -20.20 -14.67 4.10
CA ILE A 152 -20.37 -13.21 4.01
C ILE A 152 -19.62 -12.51 5.14
N LEU A 153 -19.65 -13.05 6.36
CA LEU A 153 -18.94 -12.51 7.51
C LEU A 153 -17.42 -12.45 7.27
N GLU A 154 -16.84 -13.49 6.67
CA GLU A 154 -15.42 -13.53 6.35
C GLU A 154 -15.05 -12.49 5.29
N ILE A 155 -15.90 -12.30 4.28
CA ILE A 155 -15.71 -11.26 3.25
C ILE A 155 -15.72 -9.87 3.89
N ILE A 156 -16.64 -9.62 4.85
CA ILE A 156 -16.70 -8.35 5.57
C ILE A 156 -15.44 -8.13 6.41
N LEU A 157 -15.01 -9.14 7.19
CA LEU A 157 -13.82 -9.06 8.03
C LEU A 157 -12.52 -8.81 7.25
N LYS A 158 -12.38 -9.41 6.06
CA LYS A 158 -11.23 -9.19 5.19
C LYS A 158 -11.16 -7.76 4.62
N ASN A 159 -12.27 -7.02 4.63
CA ASN A 159 -12.37 -5.65 4.12
C ASN A 159 -12.38 -4.57 5.22
N CYS A 160 -12.28 -4.96 6.50
CA CYS A 160 -12.13 -4.07 7.65
C CYS A 160 -10.68 -3.87 8.03
#